data_79964e44537df5c8d145153187873066
#
_entry.id   79964e44537df5c8d145153187873066
#
_cell.length_a   1.000
_cell.length_b   1.000
_cell.length_c   1.000
_cell.angle_alpha   90.00
_cell.angle_beta   90.00
_cell.angle_gamma   90.00
#
_symmetry.space_group_name_H-M   'P 1'
#
loop_
_entity.id
_entity.type
_entity.pdbx_description
1 polymer ?
#
loop_
_entity_poly.entity_id
_entity_poly.type
_entity_poly.pdbx_seq_one_letter_code
_entity_poly.pdbx_strand_id
1 'polypeptide(L)'
;LEHQGHFTFPLAHYHGITVGFALPQAAQSLKEWIREFPVDLARLQDKFCASRHPKVLHGAPSIGHIFQELYAVPEQIKLPYFRIKVLELLLYLDALELPKDAEKPYFYKSQVEKVKAVHRLLTGELERHYTIAELSERFSVPATALKECFKSIYGQPINTYMRNFRMDQAALLLQQEPQMGVAEIAGRVGYDSSSKFAAAFKEVKGKTPLEYRRESQ
;
A
#
# COMPACT_ATOMS: atom_id res chain seq x y z
N LEU A 1 24.90 -14.82 6.60
CA LEU A 1 24.35 -14.63 5.23
C LEU A 1 23.84 -13.21 5.14
N GLU A 2 24.62 -12.34 4.51
CA GLU A 2 24.16 -11.01 4.13
C GLU A 2 23.10 -11.17 3.04
N HIS A 3 21.85 -10.93 3.33
CA HIS A 3 20.81 -10.81 2.33
C HIS A 3 20.79 -9.37 1.83
N GLN A 4 21.37 -9.14 0.67
CA GLN A 4 21.18 -7.91 -0.08
C GLN A 4 19.86 -8.02 -0.85
N GLY A 5 18.88 -7.22 -0.49
CA GLY A 5 17.61 -7.11 -1.20
C GLY A 5 17.40 -5.69 -1.70
N HIS A 6 16.93 -5.55 -2.93
CA HIS A 6 16.47 -4.26 -3.46
C HIS A 6 14.96 -4.15 -3.24
N PHE A 7 14.54 -3.15 -2.46
CA PHE A 7 13.13 -2.80 -2.30
C PHE A 7 12.80 -1.60 -3.20
N THR A 8 11.73 -1.71 -3.96
CA THR A 8 11.23 -0.61 -4.79
C THR A 8 9.83 -0.24 -4.34
N PHE A 9 9.62 1.03 -4.03
CA PHE A 9 8.32 1.54 -3.60
C PHE A 9 7.64 2.22 -4.79
N PRO A 10 6.44 1.77 -5.22
CA PRO A 10 5.75 2.30 -6.40
C PRO A 10 5.51 3.81 -6.36
N LEU A 11 5.30 4.37 -5.16
CA LEU A 11 5.04 5.79 -4.95
C LEU A 11 6.29 6.63 -4.63
N ALA A 12 7.50 6.05 -4.75
CA ALA A 12 8.77 6.67 -4.38
C ALA A 12 8.86 7.17 -2.92
N HIS A 13 7.86 6.84 -2.09
CA HIS A 13 7.81 7.16 -0.68
C HIS A 13 7.73 5.89 0.15
N TYR A 14 8.56 5.82 1.16
CA TYR A 14 8.48 4.82 2.22
C TYR A 14 8.57 5.50 3.58
N HIS A 15 7.53 5.29 4.38
CA HIS A 15 7.55 5.59 5.81
C HIS A 15 7.44 4.28 6.56
N GLY A 16 8.49 3.90 7.27
CA GLY A 16 8.50 2.63 7.95
C GLY A 16 9.68 2.46 8.89
N ILE A 17 9.59 1.44 9.72
CA ILE A 17 10.63 1.04 10.66
C ILE A 17 11.05 -0.37 10.29
N THR A 18 12.36 -0.61 10.22
CA THR A 18 12.92 -1.94 10.02
C THR A 18 13.44 -2.46 11.36
N VAL A 19 12.94 -3.64 11.76
CA VAL A 19 13.42 -4.34 12.96
C VAL A 19 14.11 -5.62 12.51
N GLY A 20 15.41 -5.71 12.75
CA GLY A 20 16.22 -6.89 12.45
C GLY A 20 16.59 -7.65 13.73
N PHE A 21 16.50 -8.97 13.68
CA PHE A 21 16.89 -9.85 14.80
C PHE A 21 18.08 -10.72 14.42
N ALA A 22 19.17 -10.60 15.15
CA ALA A 22 20.23 -11.61 15.18
C ALA A 22 19.77 -12.70 16.15
N LEU A 23 19.11 -13.75 15.65
CA LEU A 23 18.30 -14.68 16.44
C LEU A 23 18.98 -15.27 17.69
N PRO A 24 20.23 -15.77 17.64
CA PRO A 24 20.89 -16.31 18.83
C PRO A 24 21.05 -15.26 19.94
N GLN A 25 21.53 -14.06 19.57
CA GLN A 25 21.73 -12.95 20.50
C GLN A 25 20.40 -12.38 21.01
N ALA A 26 19.41 -12.27 20.12
CA ALA A 26 18.08 -11.77 20.48
C ALA A 26 17.39 -12.72 21.48
N ALA A 27 17.49 -14.03 21.29
CA ALA A 27 16.93 -15.01 22.22
C ALA A 27 17.56 -14.95 23.59
N GLN A 28 18.88 -14.71 23.67
CA GLN A 28 19.57 -14.50 24.94
C GLN A 28 19.13 -13.21 25.60
N SER A 29 19.12 -12.09 24.86
CA SER A 29 18.73 -10.78 25.39
C SER A 29 17.28 -10.76 25.88
N LEU A 30 16.35 -11.46 25.21
CA LEU A 30 14.96 -11.56 25.67
C LEU A 30 14.87 -12.25 27.04
N LYS A 31 15.63 -13.32 27.28
CA LYS A 31 15.69 -14.01 28.59
C LYS A 31 16.26 -13.12 29.69
N GLU A 32 17.20 -12.23 29.33
CA GLU A 32 17.79 -11.29 30.27
C GLU A 32 16.84 -10.13 30.59
N TRP A 33 16.03 -9.69 29.62
CA TRP A 33 15.09 -8.57 29.79
C TRP A 33 13.81 -8.97 30.50
N ILE A 34 13.26 -10.14 30.16
CA ILE A 34 12.03 -10.67 30.75
C ILE A 34 12.20 -12.16 30.99
N ARG A 35 12.29 -12.55 32.27
CA ARG A 35 12.58 -13.91 32.71
C ARG A 35 11.62 -14.98 32.16
N GLU A 36 10.36 -14.62 31.90
CA GLU A 36 9.30 -15.53 31.44
C GLU A 36 8.60 -14.97 30.21
N PHE A 37 9.37 -14.41 29.25
CA PHE A 37 8.75 -13.91 28.02
C PHE A 37 8.21 -15.08 27.19
N PRO A 38 6.91 -15.12 26.86
CA PRO A 38 6.26 -16.32 26.33
C PRO A 38 6.58 -16.61 24.86
N VAL A 39 7.31 -15.71 24.17
CA VAL A 39 7.55 -15.81 22.74
C VAL A 39 8.85 -16.54 22.44
N ASP A 40 8.76 -17.60 21.64
CA ASP A 40 9.89 -18.30 21.07
C ASP A 40 10.24 -17.75 19.67
N LEU A 41 11.43 -17.13 19.57
CA LEU A 41 11.91 -16.55 18.31
C LEU A 41 12.15 -17.60 17.23
N ALA A 42 12.53 -18.83 17.58
CA ALA A 42 12.70 -19.90 16.58
C ALA A 42 11.34 -20.30 15.99
N ARG A 43 10.32 -20.43 16.85
CA ARG A 43 8.94 -20.67 16.41
C ARG A 43 8.41 -19.52 15.53
N LEU A 44 8.71 -18.26 15.87
CA LEU A 44 8.36 -17.12 15.02
C LEU A 44 9.08 -17.17 13.66
N GLN A 45 10.35 -17.54 13.65
CA GLN A 45 11.10 -17.73 12.41
C GLN A 45 10.43 -18.78 11.52
N ASP A 46 10.09 -19.93 12.07
CA ASP A 46 9.40 -20.99 11.34
C ASP A 46 8.03 -20.53 10.82
N LYS A 47 7.29 -19.77 11.65
CA LYS A 47 5.97 -19.25 11.30
C LYS A 47 6.00 -18.26 10.15
N PHE A 48 6.99 -17.36 10.10
CA PHE A 48 7.03 -16.27 9.12
C PHE A 48 8.06 -16.46 8.00
N CYS A 49 9.09 -17.25 8.22
CA CYS A 49 10.24 -17.41 7.31
C CYS A 49 10.36 -18.82 6.71
N ALA A 50 9.38 -19.71 6.89
CA ALA A 50 9.39 -21.05 6.31
C ALA A 50 9.44 -21.03 4.77
N SER A 51 8.89 -19.98 4.13
CA SER A 51 8.98 -19.77 2.70
C SER A 51 10.15 -18.83 2.35
N ARG A 52 10.71 -18.98 1.14
CA ARG A 52 11.73 -18.04 0.63
C ARG A 52 11.17 -16.65 0.28
N HIS A 53 9.87 -16.46 0.39
CA HIS A 53 9.18 -15.22 0.03
C HIS A 53 8.77 -14.47 1.28
N PRO A 54 8.92 -13.12 1.31
CA PRO A 54 8.46 -12.32 2.43
C PRO A 54 6.94 -12.42 2.57
N LYS A 55 6.46 -12.56 3.80
CA LYS A 55 5.03 -12.49 4.12
C LYS A 55 4.64 -11.02 4.33
N VAL A 56 3.63 -10.56 3.60
CA VAL A 56 3.09 -9.20 3.73
C VAL A 56 1.79 -9.28 4.50
N LEU A 57 1.75 -8.64 5.66
CA LEU A 57 0.55 -8.51 6.49
C LEU A 57 -0.15 -7.20 6.12
N HIS A 58 -1.35 -7.31 5.55
CA HIS A 58 -2.15 -6.15 5.18
C HIS A 58 -3.20 -5.85 6.25
N GLY A 59 -3.32 -4.55 6.62
CA GLY A 59 -4.44 -4.07 7.41
C GLY A 59 -4.53 -4.67 8.81
N ALA A 60 -3.41 -4.87 9.49
CA ALA A 60 -3.39 -5.26 10.90
C ALA A 60 -3.44 -4.00 11.79
N PRO A 61 -4.64 -3.47 12.15
CA PRO A 61 -4.77 -2.24 12.94
C PRO A 61 -4.05 -2.34 14.28
N SER A 62 -4.03 -3.54 14.86
CA SER A 62 -3.34 -3.85 16.11
C SER A 62 -1.81 -3.72 16.04
N ILE A 63 -1.21 -3.79 14.85
CA ILE A 63 0.22 -3.56 14.64
C ILE A 63 0.48 -2.10 14.24
N GLY A 64 -0.46 -1.47 13.55
CA GLY A 64 -0.30 -0.11 13.04
C GLY A 64 -0.05 0.92 14.14
N HIS A 65 -0.72 0.82 15.29
CA HIS A 65 -0.56 1.75 16.41
C HIS A 65 0.84 1.67 17.03
N ILE A 66 1.45 0.48 17.08
CA ILE A 66 2.80 0.28 17.62
C ILE A 66 3.80 1.17 16.88
N PHE A 67 3.68 1.21 15.54
CA PHE A 67 4.58 2.01 14.70
C PHE A 67 4.26 3.51 14.75
N GLN A 68 2.98 3.88 14.82
CA GLN A 68 2.60 5.31 14.90
C GLN A 68 3.19 5.99 16.15
N GLU A 69 3.13 5.33 17.28
CA GLU A 69 3.66 5.86 18.54
C GLU A 69 5.18 6.07 18.51
N LEU A 70 5.92 5.24 17.77
CA LEU A 70 7.39 5.33 17.69
C LEU A 70 7.91 6.63 17.03
N TYR A 71 7.09 7.32 16.26
CA TYR A 71 7.46 8.57 15.61
C TYR A 71 7.34 9.80 16.53
N ALA A 72 6.57 9.71 17.61
CA ALA A 72 6.27 10.82 18.50
C ALA A 72 7.00 10.75 19.85
N VAL A 73 7.97 9.85 20.02
CA VAL A 73 8.64 9.59 21.31
C VAL A 73 9.76 10.61 21.57
N PRO A 74 9.78 11.24 22.77
CA PRO A 74 10.90 12.08 23.18
C PRO A 74 12.23 11.32 23.16
N GLU A 75 13.33 11.99 22.74
CA GLU A 75 14.63 11.35 22.52
C GLU A 75 15.18 10.68 23.80
N GLN A 76 14.90 11.29 24.98
CA GLN A 76 15.39 10.81 26.27
C GLN A 76 14.91 9.39 26.61
N ILE A 77 13.72 9.00 26.14
CA ILE A 77 13.11 7.69 26.43
C ILE A 77 13.02 6.79 25.19
N LYS A 78 13.49 7.27 24.05
CA LYS A 78 13.32 6.60 22.75
C LYS A 78 13.83 5.16 22.74
N LEU A 79 15.04 4.91 23.22
CA LEU A 79 15.62 3.57 23.23
C LEU A 79 14.87 2.59 24.15
N PRO A 80 14.60 2.89 25.43
CA PRO A 80 13.80 2.01 26.26
C PRO A 80 12.38 1.83 25.75
N TYR A 81 11.77 2.88 25.20
CA TYR A 81 10.44 2.80 24.60
C TYR A 81 10.43 1.87 23.38
N PHE A 82 11.45 1.99 22.52
CA PHE A 82 11.61 1.12 21.37
C PHE A 82 11.71 -0.36 21.78
N ARG A 83 12.42 -0.68 22.85
CA ARG A 83 12.52 -2.05 23.39
C ARG A 83 11.14 -2.58 23.79
N ILE A 84 10.33 -1.77 24.49
CA ILE A 84 8.96 -2.16 24.88
C ILE A 84 8.11 -2.43 23.65
N LYS A 85 8.17 -1.57 22.63
CA LYS A 85 7.39 -1.73 21.41
C LYS A 85 7.82 -2.95 20.57
N VAL A 86 9.10 -3.31 20.62
CA VAL A 86 9.59 -4.55 20.00
C VAL A 86 9.02 -5.77 20.72
N LEU A 87 8.97 -5.77 22.05
CA LEU A 87 8.37 -6.86 22.82
C LEU A 87 6.87 -6.97 22.54
N GLU A 88 6.16 -5.85 22.50
CA GLU A 88 4.74 -5.79 22.12
C GLU A 88 4.52 -6.37 20.70
N LEU A 89 5.34 -5.96 19.73
CA LEU A 89 5.30 -6.49 18.37
C LEU A 89 5.49 -8.02 18.34
N LEU A 90 6.45 -8.54 19.10
CA LEU A 90 6.71 -9.99 19.16
C LEU A 90 5.51 -10.76 19.72
N LEU A 91 4.83 -10.24 20.75
CA LEU A 91 3.61 -10.83 21.30
C LEU A 91 2.48 -10.87 20.26
N TYR A 92 2.27 -9.76 19.53
CA TYR A 92 1.27 -9.72 18.48
C TYR A 92 1.58 -10.68 17.33
N LEU A 93 2.85 -10.77 16.93
CA LEU A 93 3.26 -11.69 15.87
C LEU A 93 3.09 -13.15 16.31
N ASP A 94 3.36 -13.46 17.58
CA ASP A 94 3.17 -14.82 18.10
C ASP A 94 1.69 -15.21 18.14
N ALA A 95 0.83 -14.31 18.60
CA ALA A 95 -0.63 -14.50 18.66
C ALA A 95 -1.31 -14.44 17.28
N LEU A 96 -0.69 -13.84 16.26
CA LEU A 96 -1.29 -13.63 14.96
C LEU A 96 -1.56 -14.97 14.26
N GLU A 97 -2.82 -15.28 13.98
CA GLU A 97 -3.17 -16.38 13.09
C GLU A 97 -2.89 -15.97 11.63
N LEU A 98 -1.92 -16.66 11.00
CA LEU A 98 -1.67 -16.45 9.58
C LEU A 98 -2.82 -17.08 8.80
N PRO A 99 -3.45 -16.36 7.87
CA PRO A 99 -4.42 -16.98 6.98
C PRO A 99 -3.74 -18.17 6.29
N LYS A 100 -4.41 -19.31 6.31
CA LYS A 100 -3.97 -20.51 5.56
C LYS A 100 -3.75 -20.06 4.13
N ASP A 101 -2.53 -20.16 3.67
CA ASP A 101 -1.99 -19.55 2.45
C ASP A 101 -2.99 -19.53 1.29
N ALA A 102 -3.57 -18.35 1.04
CA ALA A 102 -3.70 -17.96 -0.34
C ALA A 102 -2.27 -17.57 -0.76
N GLU A 103 -1.56 -18.46 -1.42
CA GLU A 103 -0.27 -18.14 -2.03
C GLU A 103 -0.47 -16.85 -2.83
N LYS A 104 0.08 -15.73 -2.32
CA LYS A 104 0.05 -14.52 -3.13
C LYS A 104 0.86 -14.84 -4.37
N PRO A 105 0.30 -14.66 -5.55
CA PRO A 105 1.00 -15.01 -6.77
C PRO A 105 2.35 -14.29 -6.80
N TYR A 106 3.41 -15.07 -6.96
CA TYR A 106 4.74 -14.52 -7.16
C TYR A 106 4.82 -13.96 -8.57
N PHE A 107 5.18 -12.69 -8.68
CA PHE A 107 5.37 -12.05 -9.97
C PHE A 107 6.85 -11.87 -10.27
N TYR A 108 7.28 -12.26 -11.46
CA TYR A 108 8.64 -11.99 -11.91
C TYR A 108 8.90 -10.49 -11.96
N LYS A 109 10.14 -10.07 -11.68
CA LYS A 109 10.55 -8.65 -11.73
C LYS A 109 10.14 -7.98 -13.05
N SER A 110 10.28 -8.71 -14.17
CA SER A 110 9.87 -8.21 -15.50
C SER A 110 8.37 -7.92 -15.59
N GLN A 111 7.51 -8.73 -14.97
CA GLN A 111 6.07 -8.49 -14.92
C GLN A 111 5.75 -7.26 -14.06
N VAL A 112 6.39 -7.13 -12.90
CA VAL A 112 6.25 -5.97 -12.01
C VAL A 112 6.61 -4.68 -12.75
N GLU A 113 7.74 -4.65 -13.48
CA GLU A 113 8.16 -3.45 -14.24
C GLU A 113 7.18 -3.11 -15.37
N LYS A 114 6.63 -4.11 -16.06
CA LYS A 114 5.58 -3.92 -17.07
C LYS A 114 4.30 -3.34 -16.44
N VAL A 115 3.87 -3.84 -15.28
CA VAL A 115 2.69 -3.33 -14.57
C VAL A 115 2.90 -1.90 -14.07
N LYS A 116 4.11 -1.55 -13.61
CA LYS A 116 4.47 -0.17 -13.30
C LYS A 116 4.43 0.74 -14.54
N ALA A 117 4.84 0.24 -15.70
CA ALA A 117 4.74 0.97 -16.95
C ALA A 117 3.27 1.17 -17.37
N VAL A 118 2.40 0.17 -17.18
CA VAL A 118 0.94 0.32 -17.34
C VAL A 118 0.40 1.42 -16.42
N HIS A 119 0.77 1.40 -15.15
CA HIS A 119 0.34 2.43 -14.20
C HIS A 119 0.76 3.84 -14.66
N ARG A 120 2.03 4.03 -15.07
CA ARG A 120 2.51 5.33 -15.58
C ARG A 120 1.72 5.80 -16.80
N LEU A 121 1.40 4.89 -17.72
CA LEU A 121 0.55 5.22 -18.88
C LEU A 121 -0.83 5.68 -18.45
N LEU A 122 -1.51 4.91 -17.59
CA LEU A 122 -2.87 5.20 -17.14
C LEU A 122 -2.99 6.50 -16.34
N THR A 123 -1.99 6.81 -15.51
CA THR A 123 -1.96 8.05 -14.72
C THR A 123 -1.49 9.26 -15.52
N GLY A 124 -0.75 9.06 -16.60
CA GLY A 124 -0.30 10.13 -17.49
C GLY A 124 -1.31 10.51 -18.60
N GLU A 125 -2.23 9.60 -18.95
CA GLU A 125 -3.22 9.79 -20.00
C GLU A 125 -4.65 9.61 -19.45
N LEU A 126 -5.09 10.51 -18.57
CA LEU A 126 -6.37 10.38 -17.85
C LEU A 126 -7.60 10.46 -18.77
N GLU A 127 -7.50 11.24 -19.83
CA GLU A 127 -8.60 11.43 -20.79
C GLU A 127 -8.90 10.13 -21.56
N ARG A 128 -7.89 9.27 -21.72
CA ARG A 128 -8.03 8.04 -22.49
C ARG A 128 -8.46 6.87 -21.60
N HIS A 129 -9.43 6.12 -22.10
CA HIS A 129 -9.84 4.86 -21.51
C HIS A 129 -9.14 3.69 -22.21
N TYR A 130 -8.39 2.92 -21.45
CA TYR A 130 -7.74 1.70 -21.91
C TYR A 130 -8.52 0.48 -21.44
N THR A 131 -8.80 -0.44 -22.34
CA THR A 131 -9.31 -1.76 -21.97
C THR A 131 -8.19 -2.64 -21.45
N ILE A 132 -8.54 -3.64 -20.65
CA ILE A 132 -7.57 -4.63 -20.18
C ILE A 132 -6.92 -5.40 -21.34
N ALA A 133 -7.66 -5.62 -22.43
CA ALA A 133 -7.14 -6.27 -23.62
C ALA A 133 -6.05 -5.42 -24.31
N GLU A 134 -6.29 -4.13 -24.53
CA GLU A 134 -5.30 -3.20 -25.11
C GLU A 134 -4.04 -3.12 -24.23
N LEU A 135 -4.19 -3.04 -22.90
CA LEU A 135 -3.04 -3.02 -21.99
C LEU A 135 -2.27 -4.34 -22.01
N SER A 136 -2.99 -5.45 -22.05
CA SER A 136 -2.41 -6.80 -22.14
C SER A 136 -1.57 -6.97 -23.40
N GLU A 137 -2.09 -6.56 -24.54
CA GLU A 137 -1.41 -6.59 -25.83
C GLU A 137 -0.21 -5.64 -25.87
N ARG A 138 -0.43 -4.37 -25.54
CA ARG A 138 0.60 -3.31 -25.59
C ARG A 138 1.83 -3.62 -24.72
N PHE A 139 1.63 -4.22 -23.55
CA PHE A 139 2.71 -4.53 -22.62
C PHE A 139 3.14 -6.01 -22.65
N SER A 140 2.53 -6.82 -23.51
CA SER A 140 2.80 -8.26 -23.61
C SER A 140 2.76 -8.93 -22.23
N VAL A 141 1.63 -8.73 -21.51
CA VAL A 141 1.33 -9.36 -20.22
C VAL A 141 -0.06 -9.98 -20.30
N PRO A 142 -0.23 -11.27 -20.02
CA PRO A 142 -1.56 -11.89 -20.02
C PRO A 142 -2.54 -11.13 -19.11
N ALA A 143 -3.79 -10.96 -19.56
CA ALA A 143 -4.79 -10.13 -18.87
C ALA A 143 -5.03 -10.53 -17.40
N THR A 144 -4.99 -11.83 -17.11
CA THR A 144 -5.11 -12.35 -15.73
C THR A 144 -3.91 -11.92 -14.89
N ALA A 145 -2.69 -12.17 -15.37
CA ALA A 145 -1.46 -11.78 -14.68
C ALA A 145 -1.36 -10.25 -14.48
N LEU A 146 -1.81 -9.46 -15.47
CA LEU A 146 -1.88 -8.00 -15.37
C LEU A 146 -2.80 -7.56 -14.22
N LYS A 147 -4.03 -8.10 -14.14
CA LYS A 147 -5.00 -7.76 -13.08
C LYS A 147 -4.49 -8.16 -11.69
N GLU A 148 -3.97 -9.36 -11.56
CA GLU A 148 -3.48 -9.90 -10.29
C GLU A 148 -2.24 -9.15 -9.80
N CYS A 149 -1.26 -8.93 -10.68
CA CYS A 149 -0.05 -8.21 -10.35
C CYS A 149 -0.35 -6.74 -10.02
N PHE A 150 -1.23 -6.07 -10.79
CA PHE A 150 -1.64 -4.71 -10.50
C PHE A 150 -2.33 -4.61 -9.12
N LYS A 151 -3.29 -5.50 -8.84
CA LYS A 151 -3.97 -5.53 -7.54
C LYS A 151 -2.99 -5.83 -6.40
N SER A 152 -2.01 -6.69 -6.63
CA SER A 152 -0.98 -7.00 -5.62
C SER A 152 -0.08 -5.80 -5.31
N ILE A 153 0.26 -4.98 -6.32
CA ILE A 153 1.15 -3.82 -6.16
C ILE A 153 0.39 -2.61 -5.59
N TYR A 154 -0.79 -2.31 -6.15
CA TYR A 154 -1.54 -1.08 -5.86
C TYR A 154 -2.74 -1.27 -4.92
N GLY A 155 -2.97 -2.49 -4.44
CA GLY A 155 -4.00 -2.81 -3.44
C GLY A 155 -5.43 -2.91 -4.00
N GLN A 156 -5.67 -2.45 -5.23
CA GLN A 156 -7.00 -2.37 -5.85
C GLN A 156 -6.98 -2.85 -7.30
N PRO A 157 -8.12 -3.36 -7.83
CA PRO A 157 -8.24 -3.62 -9.26
C PRO A 157 -8.00 -2.36 -10.09
N ILE A 158 -7.47 -2.51 -11.31
CA ILE A 158 -7.13 -1.40 -12.22
C ILE A 158 -8.26 -0.38 -12.35
N ASN A 159 -9.49 -0.83 -12.63
CA ASN A 159 -10.62 0.06 -12.85
C ASN A 159 -11.01 0.86 -11.59
N THR A 160 -11.00 0.21 -10.43
CA THR A 160 -11.28 0.86 -9.14
C THR A 160 -10.19 1.87 -8.81
N TYR A 161 -8.93 1.49 -8.98
CA TYR A 161 -7.79 2.37 -8.78
C TYR A 161 -7.87 3.62 -9.66
N MET A 162 -8.09 3.45 -10.97
CA MET A 162 -8.17 4.56 -11.92
C MET A 162 -9.38 5.46 -11.68
N ARG A 163 -10.52 4.89 -11.28
CA ARG A 163 -11.69 5.68 -10.90
C ARG A 163 -11.36 6.59 -9.70
N ASN A 164 -10.77 6.05 -8.65
CA ASN A 164 -10.38 6.84 -7.48
C ASN A 164 -9.34 7.89 -7.84
N PHE A 165 -8.30 7.51 -8.59
CA PHE A 165 -7.25 8.42 -9.03
C PHE A 165 -7.80 9.59 -9.87
N ARG A 166 -8.73 9.33 -10.81
CA ARG A 166 -9.42 10.39 -11.57
C ARG A 166 -10.20 11.34 -10.67
N MET A 167 -10.88 10.83 -9.64
CA MET A 167 -11.61 11.67 -8.70
C MET A 167 -10.66 12.47 -7.79
N ASP A 168 -9.49 11.95 -7.45
CA ASP A 168 -8.46 12.69 -6.74
C ASP A 168 -7.92 13.84 -7.59
N GLN A 169 -7.63 13.59 -8.87
CA GLN A 169 -7.18 14.65 -9.79
C GLN A 169 -8.27 15.69 -10.03
N ALA A 170 -9.53 15.27 -10.16
CA ALA A 170 -10.65 16.20 -10.27
C ALA A 170 -10.81 17.08 -9.03
N ALA A 171 -10.63 16.52 -7.83
CA ALA A 171 -10.65 17.27 -6.58
C ALA A 171 -9.56 18.34 -6.53
N LEU A 172 -8.35 18.02 -6.99
CA LEU A 172 -7.25 19.00 -7.12
C LEU A 172 -7.59 20.12 -8.11
N LEU A 173 -8.13 19.79 -9.30
CA LEU A 173 -8.52 20.78 -10.29
C LEU A 173 -9.64 21.68 -9.77
N LEU A 174 -10.62 21.14 -9.03
CA LEU A 174 -11.69 21.94 -8.42
C LEU A 174 -11.18 22.97 -7.42
N GLN A 175 -10.08 22.67 -6.74
CA GLN A 175 -9.44 23.58 -5.75
C GLN A 175 -8.50 24.59 -6.43
N GLN A 176 -7.68 24.12 -7.37
CA GLN A 176 -6.61 24.92 -7.98
C GLN A 176 -7.10 25.83 -9.11
N GLU A 177 -8.19 25.43 -9.78
CA GLU A 177 -8.74 26.11 -10.95
C GLU A 177 -10.21 26.53 -10.70
N PRO A 178 -10.45 27.56 -9.87
CA PRO A 178 -11.81 27.96 -9.47
C PRO A 178 -12.70 28.35 -10.67
N GLN A 179 -12.10 28.88 -11.73
CA GLN A 179 -12.81 29.36 -12.93
C GLN A 179 -13.12 28.23 -13.94
N MET A 180 -12.47 27.07 -13.79
CA MET A 180 -12.67 25.95 -14.72
C MET A 180 -14.05 25.34 -14.53
N GLY A 181 -14.80 25.18 -15.62
CA GLY A 181 -16.12 24.57 -15.60
C GLY A 181 -16.09 23.09 -15.16
N VAL A 182 -17.13 22.65 -14.45
CA VAL A 182 -17.24 21.23 -14.02
C VAL A 182 -17.24 20.28 -15.23
N ALA A 183 -17.80 20.69 -16.37
CA ALA A 183 -17.79 19.91 -17.60
C ALA A 183 -16.37 19.77 -18.19
N GLU A 184 -15.58 20.82 -18.11
CA GLU A 184 -14.19 20.81 -18.57
C GLU A 184 -13.32 19.91 -17.67
N ILE A 185 -13.50 20.01 -16.35
CA ILE A 185 -12.82 19.11 -15.39
C ILE A 185 -13.19 17.65 -15.69
N ALA A 186 -14.49 17.37 -15.93
CA ALA A 186 -14.92 16.02 -16.28
C ALA A 186 -14.18 15.50 -17.52
N GLY A 187 -14.06 16.30 -18.59
CA GLY A 187 -13.29 15.94 -19.79
C GLY A 187 -11.84 15.64 -19.50
N ARG A 188 -11.15 16.51 -18.73
CA ARG A 188 -9.72 16.34 -18.36
C ARG A 188 -9.44 15.08 -17.55
N VAL A 189 -10.42 14.59 -16.82
CA VAL A 189 -10.28 13.33 -16.08
C VAL A 189 -10.95 12.13 -16.77
N GLY A 190 -11.27 12.27 -18.07
CA GLY A 190 -11.71 11.19 -18.93
C GLY A 190 -13.20 10.84 -18.82
N TYR A 191 -14.06 11.80 -18.50
CA TYR A 191 -15.51 11.62 -18.50
C TYR A 191 -16.18 12.42 -19.62
N ASP A 192 -16.83 11.72 -20.54
CA ASP A 192 -17.58 12.33 -21.65
C ASP A 192 -18.90 12.99 -21.19
N SER A 193 -19.36 12.72 -19.95
CA SER A 193 -20.61 13.23 -19.41
C SER A 193 -20.41 13.80 -18.01
N SER A 194 -20.74 15.08 -17.86
CA SER A 194 -20.72 15.78 -16.57
C SER A 194 -21.63 15.13 -15.54
N SER A 195 -22.76 14.54 -15.96
CA SER A 195 -23.68 13.84 -15.04
C SER A 195 -23.06 12.55 -14.50
N LYS A 196 -22.42 11.74 -15.38
CA LYS A 196 -21.71 10.52 -14.96
C LYS A 196 -20.52 10.87 -14.06
N PHE A 197 -19.80 11.94 -14.40
CA PHE A 197 -18.71 12.45 -13.56
C PHE A 197 -19.21 12.87 -12.19
N ALA A 198 -20.26 13.70 -12.11
CA ALA A 198 -20.78 14.20 -10.84
C ALA A 198 -21.27 13.04 -9.93
N ALA A 199 -21.91 12.03 -10.50
CA ALA A 199 -22.32 10.83 -9.76
C ALA A 199 -21.11 10.05 -9.23
N ALA A 200 -20.09 9.80 -10.07
CA ALA A 200 -18.86 9.10 -9.66
C ALA A 200 -18.07 9.89 -8.61
N PHE A 201 -18.00 11.21 -8.76
CA PHE A 201 -17.32 12.10 -7.82
C PHE A 201 -18.01 12.06 -6.45
N LYS A 202 -19.35 12.20 -6.43
CA LYS A 202 -20.13 12.12 -5.19
C LYS A 202 -19.95 10.76 -4.50
N GLU A 203 -19.94 9.67 -5.25
CA GLU A 203 -19.73 8.33 -4.69
C GLU A 203 -18.36 8.17 -4.02
N VAL A 204 -17.30 8.72 -4.64
CA VAL A 204 -15.91 8.59 -4.15
C VAL A 204 -15.58 9.64 -3.07
N LYS A 205 -16.06 10.89 -3.24
CA LYS A 205 -15.72 12.03 -2.35
C LYS A 205 -16.80 12.37 -1.33
N GLY A 206 -17.97 11.74 -1.41
CA GLY A 206 -19.10 11.98 -0.51
C GLY A 206 -19.92 13.23 -0.83
N LYS A 207 -19.43 14.10 -1.74
CA LYS A 207 -20.02 15.40 -2.10
C LYS A 207 -20.01 15.59 -3.61
N THR A 208 -20.93 16.43 -4.12
CA THR A 208 -20.91 16.83 -5.53
C THR A 208 -19.70 17.71 -5.83
N PRO A 209 -19.25 17.79 -7.09
CA PRO A 209 -18.13 18.67 -7.48
C PRO A 209 -18.33 20.14 -7.10
N LEU A 210 -19.56 20.66 -7.19
CA LEU A 210 -19.88 22.04 -6.82
C LEU A 210 -19.86 22.28 -5.32
N GLU A 211 -20.36 21.33 -4.53
CA GLU A 211 -20.29 21.39 -3.07
C GLU A 211 -18.83 21.32 -2.61
N TYR A 212 -18.05 20.41 -3.19
CA TYR A 212 -16.62 20.26 -2.89
C TYR A 212 -15.83 21.54 -3.16
N ARG A 213 -16.07 22.20 -4.32
CA ARG A 213 -15.45 23.48 -4.66
C ARG A 213 -15.78 24.59 -3.67
N ARG A 214 -17.05 24.73 -3.29
CA ARG A 214 -17.49 25.79 -2.33
C ARG A 214 -16.86 25.67 -0.95
N GLU A 215 -16.61 24.45 -0.52
CA GLU A 215 -16.00 24.21 0.80
C GLU A 215 -14.47 24.35 0.81
N SER A 216 -13.87 24.35 -0.37
CA SER A 216 -12.42 24.47 -0.53
C SER A 216 -11.96 25.92 -0.79
N GLN A 217 -12.90 26.85 -0.92
CA GLN A 217 -12.69 28.30 -1.04
C GLN A 217 -12.92 29.00 0.30
#